data_5b482ffb78d0e675c213126b140a42e6
#
_entry.id   5b482ffb78d0e675c213126b140a42e6
#
_cell.length_a   1.000
_cell.length_b   1.000
_cell.length_c   1.000
_cell.angle_alpha   90.00
_cell.angle_beta   90.00
_cell.angle_gamma   90.00
#
_symmetry.space_group_name_H-M   'P 1'
#
loop_
_entity.id
_entity.type
_entity.pdbx_description
1 polymer ?
#
loop_
_entity_poly.entity_id
_entity_poly.type
_entity_poly.pdbx_seq_one_letter_code
_entity_poly.pdbx_strand_id
1 'polypeptide(L)'
;MKTIEIQKELKMSYTGYVGTYTSEKSEGIYAFTYAEHKLKDVHLFTKVCNPKYLAWLNDYIVAVCDFEEGSGVAVFDLSGNEIDHIVFEAFTSCYVGVKDNLIFTAHFHSGDVTLLRFENNKLKLIKRTHIKEKAGCHQVIPYKNQYLVPCLFMDQIKILDKDFKVVDEIQFEEGSGPRHAVFSDDEKYLYVAGELSNLLYVVDMHAKKVINSVELLENGLSHVKDTAAIRKNGDYLYVSTRTQDVITVLHVSGKDVERIQVTSCAGKHPRDFVIVDDDIIVANRFSDSISVLPTEHAYIQDAVSTVTIPEGVSIIMRRNEHE
;
A
#
# COMPACT_ATOMS: atom_id res chain seq x y z
N MET A 1 -15.99 -29.76 -44.19
CA MET A 1 -15.48 -28.49 -43.72
C MET A 1 -15.71 -28.47 -42.22
N LYS A 2 -14.63 -28.60 -41.41
CA LYS A 2 -14.71 -28.44 -39.94
C LYS A 2 -14.60 -26.96 -39.65
N THR A 3 -15.65 -26.39 -39.09
CA THR A 3 -15.68 -25.03 -38.57
C THR A 3 -14.75 -25.01 -37.36
N ILE A 4 -13.62 -24.31 -37.45
CA ILE A 4 -12.76 -24.03 -36.32
C ILE A 4 -13.46 -22.88 -35.58
N GLU A 5 -14.14 -23.21 -34.50
CA GLU A 5 -14.53 -22.19 -33.50
C GLU A 5 -13.24 -21.66 -32.85
N ILE A 6 -12.86 -20.46 -33.24
CA ILE A 6 -11.85 -19.68 -32.51
C ILE A 6 -12.53 -19.29 -31.20
N GLN A 7 -12.23 -20.01 -30.11
CA GLN A 7 -12.52 -19.54 -28.78
C GLN A 7 -11.80 -18.20 -28.64
N LYS A 8 -12.57 -17.12 -28.59
CA LYS A 8 -12.06 -15.78 -28.24
C LYS A 8 -11.60 -15.89 -26.82
N GLU A 9 -10.28 -15.92 -26.56
CA GLU A 9 -9.74 -15.80 -25.23
C GLU A 9 -10.34 -14.54 -24.60
N LEU A 10 -11.09 -14.72 -23.53
CA LEU A 10 -11.68 -13.62 -22.77
C LEU A 10 -10.51 -12.83 -22.15
N LYS A 11 -10.23 -11.65 -22.71
CA LYS A 11 -9.15 -10.79 -22.25
C LYS A 11 -9.48 -10.28 -20.86
N MET A 12 -8.60 -10.55 -19.90
CA MET A 12 -8.74 -10.02 -18.54
C MET A 12 -8.60 -8.52 -18.56
N SER A 13 -9.48 -7.84 -17.85
CA SER A 13 -9.43 -6.40 -17.65
C SER A 13 -9.63 -6.07 -16.18
N TYR A 14 -9.12 -4.91 -15.78
CA TYR A 14 -9.17 -4.43 -14.42
C TYR A 14 -9.59 -2.96 -14.39
N THR A 15 -10.26 -2.57 -13.32
CA THR A 15 -10.45 -1.17 -12.96
C THR A 15 -9.52 -0.82 -11.81
N GLY A 16 -8.72 0.22 -12.00
CA GLY A 16 -7.84 0.78 -10.98
C GLY A 16 -8.43 2.03 -10.37
N TYR A 17 -8.17 2.23 -9.08
CA TYR A 17 -8.54 3.43 -8.34
C TYR A 17 -7.31 4.00 -7.65
N VAL A 18 -7.16 5.33 -7.75
CA VAL A 18 -5.98 6.05 -7.24
C VAL A 18 -6.44 7.07 -6.21
N GLY A 19 -5.95 6.90 -4.99
CA GLY A 19 -6.07 7.90 -3.94
C GLY A 19 -4.99 8.97 -4.09
N THR A 20 -5.33 10.22 -3.78
CA THR A 20 -4.48 11.37 -4.06
C THR A 20 -4.35 12.30 -2.87
N TYR A 21 -3.37 13.21 -2.91
CA TYR A 21 -3.43 14.45 -2.15
C TYR A 21 -4.30 15.45 -2.92
N THR A 22 -5.25 16.09 -2.25
CA THR A 22 -6.03 17.16 -2.86
C THR A 22 -5.19 18.43 -3.03
N SER A 23 -5.26 19.02 -4.19
CA SER A 23 -4.52 20.24 -4.57
C SER A 23 -5.27 20.97 -5.69
N GLU A 24 -4.68 22.02 -6.24
CA GLU A 24 -5.21 22.66 -7.45
C GLU A 24 -5.31 21.71 -8.66
N LYS A 25 -4.55 20.59 -8.63
CA LYS A 25 -4.51 19.60 -9.71
C LYS A 25 -5.41 18.39 -9.46
N SER A 26 -5.71 18.07 -8.20
CA SER A 26 -6.43 16.84 -7.80
C SER A 26 -7.61 17.13 -6.90
N GLU A 27 -8.78 16.55 -7.25
CA GLU A 27 -10.04 16.76 -6.56
C GLU A 27 -10.53 15.55 -5.73
N GLY A 28 -9.84 14.41 -5.81
CA GLY A 28 -10.33 13.22 -5.10
C GLY A 28 -9.74 11.89 -5.57
N ILE A 29 -10.58 10.87 -5.66
CA ILE A 29 -10.22 9.54 -6.16
C ILE A 29 -10.40 9.52 -7.68
N TYR A 30 -9.38 9.04 -8.39
CA TYR A 30 -9.43 8.82 -9.85
C TYR A 30 -9.55 7.35 -10.16
N ALA A 31 -10.19 7.03 -11.29
CA ALA A 31 -10.27 5.67 -11.81
C ALA A 31 -9.67 5.59 -13.22
N PHE A 32 -9.24 4.38 -13.59
CA PHE A 32 -8.77 4.04 -14.93
C PHE A 32 -9.06 2.58 -15.24
N THR A 33 -9.04 2.20 -16.51
CA THR A 33 -9.08 0.82 -16.95
C THR A 33 -7.69 0.32 -17.31
N TYR A 34 -7.42 -0.96 -17.02
CA TYR A 34 -6.18 -1.64 -17.39
C TYR A 34 -6.50 -2.96 -18.10
N ALA A 35 -5.88 -3.18 -19.23
CA ALA A 35 -5.90 -4.43 -19.96
C ALA A 35 -4.71 -4.50 -20.93
N GLU A 36 -4.10 -5.69 -21.09
CA GLU A 36 -3.04 -5.94 -22.07
C GLU A 36 -1.90 -4.90 -21.99
N HIS A 37 -1.37 -4.66 -20.78
CA HIS A 37 -0.31 -3.71 -20.48
C HIS A 37 -0.66 -2.25 -20.80
N LYS A 38 -1.94 -1.88 -20.94
CA LYS A 38 -2.39 -0.53 -21.30
C LYS A 38 -3.35 0.05 -20.28
N LEU A 39 -3.09 1.31 -19.95
CA LEU A 39 -3.97 2.16 -19.14
C LEU A 39 -4.85 3.02 -20.06
N LYS A 40 -6.13 3.15 -19.73
CA LYS A 40 -7.13 3.92 -20.50
C LYS A 40 -8.20 4.52 -19.58
N ASP A 41 -9.06 5.32 -20.15
CA ASP A 41 -10.32 5.79 -19.56
C ASP A 41 -10.14 6.46 -18.19
N VAL A 42 -9.09 7.26 -18.05
CA VAL A 42 -8.81 8.00 -16.81
C VAL A 42 -9.90 9.04 -16.59
N HIS A 43 -10.50 9.02 -15.41
CA HIS A 43 -11.51 10.01 -15.00
C HIS A 43 -11.53 10.20 -13.48
N LEU A 44 -12.10 11.31 -13.05
CA LEU A 44 -12.41 11.54 -11.64
C LEU A 44 -13.56 10.61 -11.23
N PHE A 45 -13.28 9.69 -10.30
CA PHE A 45 -14.27 8.73 -9.80
C PHE A 45 -15.20 9.38 -8.77
N THR A 46 -14.63 10.07 -7.78
CA THR A 46 -15.42 10.83 -6.79
C THR A 46 -14.60 11.97 -6.18
N LYS A 47 -15.29 13.06 -5.85
CA LYS A 47 -14.69 14.21 -5.15
C LYS A 47 -14.66 13.94 -3.65
N VAL A 48 -13.47 13.98 -3.09
CA VAL A 48 -13.24 13.86 -1.64
C VAL A 48 -11.87 14.44 -1.30
N CYS A 49 -11.75 15.06 -0.13
CA CYS A 49 -10.51 15.72 0.26
C CYS A 49 -9.49 14.71 0.82
N ASN A 50 -8.27 14.75 0.29
CA ASN A 50 -7.13 13.94 0.73
C ASN A 50 -7.40 12.44 0.89
N PRO A 51 -7.93 11.72 -0.12
CA PRO A 51 -8.11 10.27 -0.07
C PRO A 51 -6.74 9.56 -0.19
N LYS A 52 -5.89 9.69 0.84
CA LYS A 52 -4.46 9.35 0.79
C LYS A 52 -4.16 7.86 0.77
N TYR A 53 -5.08 7.02 1.21
CA TYR A 53 -4.93 5.57 1.18
C TYR A 53 -6.28 4.91 0.97
N LEU A 54 -6.29 3.89 0.10
CA LEU A 54 -7.48 3.16 -0.30
C LEU A 54 -7.37 1.68 0.09
N ALA A 55 -8.50 1.05 0.36
CA ALA A 55 -8.60 -0.39 0.55
C ALA A 55 -9.94 -0.91 0.01
N TRP A 56 -9.98 -2.20 -0.34
CA TRP A 56 -11.20 -2.91 -0.70
C TRP A 56 -11.95 -3.41 0.53
N LEU A 57 -13.26 -3.20 0.57
CA LEU A 57 -14.19 -3.81 1.51
C LEU A 57 -15.33 -4.45 0.70
N ASN A 58 -15.16 -5.70 0.29
CA ASN A 58 -16.04 -6.37 -0.67
C ASN A 58 -16.24 -5.55 -1.96
N ASP A 59 -17.46 -5.05 -2.21
CA ASP A 59 -17.78 -4.20 -3.36
C ASP A 59 -17.73 -2.70 -3.05
N TYR A 60 -17.04 -2.31 -2.00
CA TYR A 60 -16.87 -0.92 -1.60
C TYR A 60 -15.41 -0.52 -1.59
N ILE A 61 -15.17 0.77 -1.82
CA ILE A 61 -13.86 1.41 -1.62
C ILE A 61 -13.90 2.11 -0.26
N VAL A 62 -12.93 1.80 0.58
CA VAL A 62 -12.69 2.53 1.84
C VAL A 62 -11.52 3.47 1.64
N ALA A 63 -11.70 4.72 2.04
CA ALA A 63 -10.65 5.74 1.97
C ALA A 63 -10.45 6.44 3.31
N VAL A 64 -9.21 6.73 3.70
CA VAL A 64 -8.93 7.76 4.69
C VAL A 64 -9.03 9.12 4.00
N CYS A 65 -9.74 10.07 4.60
CA CYS A 65 -9.98 11.39 3.99
C CYS A 65 -10.26 12.48 5.02
N ASP A 66 -10.28 13.73 4.55
CA ASP A 66 -10.59 14.90 5.34
C ASP A 66 -12.01 15.40 5.07
N PHE A 67 -12.64 15.96 6.11
CA PHE A 67 -13.96 16.58 6.13
C PHE A 67 -13.85 17.96 6.79
N GLU A 68 -14.93 18.74 6.79
CA GLU A 68 -14.94 20.06 7.45
C GLU A 68 -14.65 19.97 8.96
N GLU A 69 -15.14 18.90 9.61
CA GLU A 69 -15.04 18.70 11.05
C GLU A 69 -13.74 18.00 11.48
N GLY A 70 -12.92 17.55 10.54
CA GLY A 70 -11.68 16.81 10.82
C GLY A 70 -11.42 15.72 9.79
N SER A 71 -10.75 14.67 10.23
CA SER A 71 -10.34 13.56 9.37
C SER A 71 -10.92 12.23 9.84
N GLY A 72 -11.06 11.29 8.90
CA GLY A 72 -11.60 9.99 9.22
C GLY A 72 -11.58 8.99 8.06
N VAL A 73 -12.62 8.21 7.97
CA VAL A 73 -12.80 7.18 6.94
C VAL A 73 -14.16 7.36 6.27
N ALA A 74 -14.17 7.23 4.95
CA ALA A 74 -15.40 7.13 4.15
C ALA A 74 -15.45 5.80 3.39
N VAL A 75 -16.66 5.35 3.09
CA VAL A 75 -16.96 4.17 2.27
C VAL A 75 -17.75 4.63 1.05
N PHE A 76 -17.28 4.22 -0.13
CA PHE A 76 -17.89 4.54 -1.42
C PHE A 76 -18.35 3.28 -2.14
N ASP A 77 -19.50 3.33 -2.83
CA ASP A 77 -19.89 2.29 -3.77
C ASP A 77 -19.09 2.39 -5.09
N LEU A 78 -19.25 1.42 -5.99
CA LEU A 78 -18.56 1.41 -7.28
C LEU A 78 -19.08 2.44 -8.29
N SER A 79 -20.14 3.18 -7.94
CA SER A 79 -20.64 4.34 -8.69
C SER A 79 -20.05 5.65 -8.19
N GLY A 80 -19.22 5.63 -7.14
CA GLY A 80 -18.61 6.81 -6.53
C GLY A 80 -19.51 7.53 -5.52
N ASN A 81 -20.64 6.94 -5.14
CA ASN A 81 -21.50 7.50 -4.11
C ASN A 81 -20.93 7.18 -2.72
N GLU A 82 -20.87 8.18 -1.86
CA GLU A 82 -20.56 7.97 -0.44
C GLU A 82 -21.72 7.25 0.24
N ILE A 83 -21.41 6.13 0.89
CA ILE A 83 -22.38 5.32 1.65
C ILE A 83 -22.45 5.77 3.10
N ASP A 84 -21.29 6.01 3.69
CA ASP A 84 -21.16 6.50 5.07
C ASP A 84 -19.75 7.03 5.31
N HIS A 85 -19.61 7.93 6.28
CA HIS A 85 -18.32 8.33 6.80
C HIS A 85 -18.35 8.52 8.31
N ILE A 86 -17.17 8.55 8.91
CA ILE A 86 -16.97 8.82 10.33
C ILE A 86 -15.72 9.66 10.54
N VAL A 87 -15.85 10.74 11.31
CA VAL A 87 -14.75 11.64 11.69
C VAL A 87 -14.31 11.30 13.11
N PHE A 88 -13.02 11.15 13.33
CA PHE A 88 -12.47 10.79 14.64
C PHE A 88 -11.03 11.28 14.86
N GLU A 89 -10.45 12.02 13.91
CA GLU A 89 -9.06 12.46 13.94
C GLU A 89 -8.94 13.91 13.47
N ALA A 90 -7.87 14.60 13.89
CA ALA A 90 -7.58 15.97 13.44
C ALA A 90 -6.80 16.01 12.12
N PHE A 91 -6.02 14.95 11.81
CA PHE A 91 -5.20 14.86 10.60
C PHE A 91 -5.49 13.55 9.88
N THR A 92 -5.51 13.58 8.55
CA THR A 92 -5.74 12.37 7.74
C THR A 92 -4.79 11.26 8.13
N SER A 93 -5.33 10.09 8.38
CA SER A 93 -4.56 8.85 8.58
C SER A 93 -3.66 8.58 7.37
N CYS A 94 -2.55 7.90 7.58
CA CYS A 94 -1.63 7.53 6.50
C CYS A 94 -1.89 6.14 5.92
N TYR A 95 -2.76 5.35 6.54
CA TYR A 95 -3.04 3.97 6.15
C TYR A 95 -4.49 3.58 6.47
N VAL A 96 -5.11 2.83 5.59
CA VAL A 96 -6.30 2.03 5.85
C VAL A 96 -6.09 0.61 5.33
N GLY A 97 -6.47 -0.38 6.12
CA GLY A 97 -6.50 -1.79 5.74
C GLY A 97 -7.83 -2.40 6.11
N VAL A 98 -8.16 -3.51 5.47
CA VAL A 98 -9.43 -4.22 5.68
C VAL A 98 -9.17 -5.71 5.84
N LYS A 99 -9.89 -6.33 6.77
CA LYS A 99 -10.01 -7.78 6.91
C LYS A 99 -11.44 -8.11 7.30
N ASP A 100 -12.13 -8.89 6.48
CA ASP A 100 -13.56 -9.17 6.59
C ASP A 100 -14.37 -7.85 6.59
N ASN A 101 -15.17 -7.57 7.62
CA ASN A 101 -15.90 -6.29 7.80
C ASN A 101 -15.21 -5.32 8.77
N LEU A 102 -13.95 -5.59 9.13
CA LEU A 102 -13.14 -4.75 10.00
C LEU A 102 -12.21 -3.86 9.19
N ILE A 103 -12.15 -2.60 9.58
CA ILE A 103 -11.32 -1.57 8.96
C ILE A 103 -10.31 -1.09 10.00
N PHE A 104 -9.05 -1.02 9.61
CA PHE A 104 -7.94 -0.59 10.47
C PHE A 104 -7.34 0.69 9.93
N THR A 105 -7.04 1.67 10.78
CA THR A 105 -6.28 2.86 10.36
C THR A 105 -5.06 3.07 11.23
N ALA A 106 -4.01 3.64 10.64
CA ALA A 106 -2.82 4.07 11.34
C ALA A 106 -2.64 5.59 11.20
N HIS A 107 -2.29 6.25 12.30
CA HIS A 107 -2.23 7.69 12.41
C HIS A 107 -0.79 8.13 12.67
N PHE A 108 -0.16 8.66 11.65
CA PHE A 108 1.26 9.03 11.67
C PHE A 108 1.57 10.12 12.71
N HIS A 109 0.71 11.13 12.82
CA HIS A 109 0.95 12.30 13.65
C HIS A 109 0.54 12.09 15.12
N SER A 110 -0.65 11.57 15.37
CA SER A 110 -1.14 11.33 16.72
C SER A 110 -0.51 10.10 17.38
N GLY A 111 -0.02 9.14 16.58
CA GLY A 111 0.51 7.88 17.09
C GLY A 111 -0.56 6.92 17.58
N ASP A 112 -1.75 7.07 17.05
CA ASP A 112 -2.90 6.20 17.32
C ASP A 112 -3.05 5.13 16.23
N VAL A 113 -3.80 4.09 16.56
CA VAL A 113 -4.40 3.15 15.61
C VAL A 113 -5.86 2.95 15.97
N THR A 114 -6.72 2.74 14.96
CA THR A 114 -8.14 2.52 15.18
C THR A 114 -8.63 1.24 14.54
N LEU A 115 -9.66 0.67 15.14
CA LEU A 115 -10.45 -0.44 14.62
C LEU A 115 -11.89 0.05 14.44
N LEU A 116 -12.37 -0.02 13.19
CA LEU A 116 -13.76 0.27 12.86
C LEU A 116 -14.42 -1.00 12.32
N ARG A 117 -15.75 -0.99 12.31
CA ARG A 117 -16.58 -2.02 11.67
C ARG A 117 -17.55 -1.36 10.72
N PHE A 118 -17.78 -2.00 9.58
CA PHE A 118 -18.80 -1.63 8.62
C PHE A 118 -19.90 -2.69 8.59
N GLU A 119 -21.11 -2.32 9.02
CA GLU A 119 -22.27 -3.20 9.05
C GLU A 119 -23.53 -2.39 8.74
N ASN A 120 -24.44 -2.96 7.94
CA ASN A 120 -25.71 -2.31 7.57
C ASN A 120 -25.49 -0.91 6.94
N ASN A 121 -24.49 -0.78 6.11
CA ASN A 121 -24.08 0.48 5.47
C ASN A 121 -23.70 1.58 6.48
N LYS A 122 -23.20 1.22 7.66
CA LYS A 122 -22.76 2.16 8.69
C LYS A 122 -21.39 1.79 9.25
N LEU A 123 -20.57 2.83 9.37
CA LEU A 123 -19.28 2.79 10.04
C LEU A 123 -19.44 2.97 11.54
N LYS A 124 -18.75 2.18 12.33
CA LYS A 124 -18.69 2.30 13.78
C LYS A 124 -17.26 2.17 14.26
N LEU A 125 -16.77 3.17 15.00
CA LEU A 125 -15.50 3.09 15.71
C LEU A 125 -15.66 2.11 16.89
N ILE A 126 -14.87 1.03 16.87
CA ILE A 126 -14.90 -0.04 17.89
C ILE A 126 -13.81 0.18 18.94
N LYS A 127 -12.60 0.50 18.50
CA LYS A 127 -11.43 0.68 19.36
C LYS A 127 -10.55 1.81 18.83
N ARG A 128 -9.91 2.51 19.74
CA ARG A 128 -8.80 3.43 19.49
C ARG A 128 -7.70 3.14 20.50
N THR A 129 -6.49 2.97 20.05
CA THR A 129 -5.33 2.75 20.90
C THR A 129 -4.28 3.80 20.63
N HIS A 130 -3.95 4.56 21.68
CA HIS A 130 -2.83 5.49 21.65
C HIS A 130 -1.55 4.72 21.97
N ILE A 131 -0.59 4.68 21.05
CA ILE A 131 0.71 4.04 21.25
C ILE A 131 1.67 5.04 21.89
N LYS A 132 1.93 6.14 21.22
CA LYS A 132 2.73 7.25 21.69
C LYS A 132 2.57 8.42 20.72
N GLU A 133 2.50 9.65 21.24
CA GLU A 133 2.49 10.85 20.41
C GLU A 133 3.67 10.85 19.43
N LYS A 134 3.40 11.12 18.15
CA LYS A 134 4.38 11.10 17.05
C LYS A 134 5.12 9.77 16.89
N ALA A 135 4.49 8.65 17.24
CA ALA A 135 5.08 7.32 17.03
C ALA A 135 5.35 7.03 15.54
N GLY A 136 4.64 7.69 14.64
CA GLY A 136 4.73 7.41 13.21
C GLY A 136 4.09 6.06 12.83
N CYS A 137 2.95 5.72 13.46
CA CYS A 137 2.20 4.50 13.11
C CYS A 137 1.85 4.52 11.62
N HIS A 138 2.30 3.51 10.86
CA HIS A 138 2.23 3.60 9.40
C HIS A 138 1.45 2.47 8.73
N GLN A 139 1.19 1.37 9.42
CA GLN A 139 0.40 0.23 8.94
C GLN A 139 -0.22 -0.51 10.13
N VAL A 140 -1.32 -1.23 9.90
CA VAL A 140 -1.86 -2.21 10.86
C VAL A 140 -2.00 -3.53 10.11
N ILE A 141 -1.27 -4.56 10.56
CA ILE A 141 -1.17 -5.86 9.88
C ILE A 141 -1.81 -6.92 10.77
N PRO A 142 -2.97 -7.48 10.39
CA PRO A 142 -3.54 -8.62 11.10
C PRO A 142 -2.62 -9.84 11.02
N TYR A 143 -2.31 -10.44 12.17
CA TYR A 143 -1.49 -11.63 12.28
C TYR A 143 -2.06 -12.57 13.34
N LYS A 144 -2.59 -13.72 12.94
CA LYS A 144 -3.29 -14.65 13.86
C LYS A 144 -4.37 -13.91 14.66
N ASN A 145 -4.26 -13.92 16.00
CA ASN A 145 -5.14 -13.20 16.92
C ASN A 145 -4.55 -11.86 17.42
N GLN A 146 -3.61 -11.29 16.68
CA GLN A 146 -2.86 -10.09 17.00
C GLN A 146 -2.83 -9.10 15.83
N TYR A 147 -2.32 -7.90 16.09
CA TYR A 147 -2.08 -6.89 15.08
C TYR A 147 -0.67 -6.35 15.25
N LEU A 148 0.06 -6.23 14.15
CA LEU A 148 1.39 -5.64 14.10
C LEU A 148 1.27 -4.20 13.61
N VAL A 149 1.93 -3.27 14.31
CA VAL A 149 1.91 -1.84 13.99
C VAL A 149 3.32 -1.32 13.87
N PRO A 150 3.86 -1.17 12.65
CA PRO A 150 5.10 -0.45 12.43
C PRO A 150 4.99 1.00 12.92
N CYS A 151 5.90 1.39 13.82
CA CYS A 151 6.00 2.71 14.43
C CYS A 151 7.33 3.33 14.03
N LEU A 152 7.31 4.12 12.95
CA LEU A 152 8.47 4.59 12.21
C LEU A 152 9.46 5.36 13.10
N PHE A 153 8.99 6.29 13.94
CA PHE A 153 9.84 7.09 14.81
C PHE A 153 10.20 6.44 16.15
N MET A 154 9.73 5.23 16.37
CA MET A 154 10.10 4.45 17.55
C MET A 154 11.13 3.34 17.21
N ASP A 155 11.40 3.12 15.92
CA ASP A 155 12.19 1.98 15.45
C ASP A 155 11.67 0.63 16.00
N GLN A 156 10.33 0.52 16.05
CA GLN A 156 9.64 -0.64 16.63
C GLN A 156 8.44 -1.05 15.79
N ILE A 157 8.10 -2.34 15.87
CA ILE A 157 6.76 -2.83 15.53
C ILE A 157 6.06 -3.16 16.83
N LYS A 158 4.97 -2.47 17.17
CA LYS A 158 4.14 -2.80 18.32
C LYS A 158 3.22 -3.97 17.99
N ILE A 159 3.02 -4.85 18.96
CA ILE A 159 2.14 -6.01 18.86
C ILE A 159 0.94 -5.75 19.76
N LEU A 160 -0.25 -5.73 19.16
CA LEU A 160 -1.52 -5.58 19.86
C LEU A 160 -2.24 -6.92 19.91
N ASP A 161 -2.95 -7.18 21.00
CA ASP A 161 -3.82 -8.34 21.16
C ASP A 161 -5.16 -8.17 20.40
N LYS A 162 -6.04 -9.18 20.49
CA LYS A 162 -7.39 -9.14 19.90
C LYS A 162 -8.26 -7.99 20.43
N ASP A 163 -7.97 -7.47 21.62
CA ASP A 163 -8.66 -6.34 22.24
C ASP A 163 -8.04 -5.00 21.88
N PHE A 164 -7.09 -5.01 20.94
CA PHE A 164 -6.38 -3.84 20.42
C PHE A 164 -5.52 -3.15 21.47
N LYS A 165 -4.99 -3.91 22.45
CA LYS A 165 -4.07 -3.43 23.48
C LYS A 165 -2.66 -3.82 23.13
N VAL A 166 -1.70 -2.91 23.33
CA VAL A 166 -0.27 -3.21 23.17
C VAL A 166 0.16 -4.22 24.22
N VAL A 167 0.70 -5.36 23.77
CA VAL A 167 1.12 -6.48 24.62
C VAL A 167 2.59 -6.86 24.44
N ASP A 168 3.23 -6.45 23.34
CA ASP A 168 4.61 -6.80 23.04
C ASP A 168 5.18 -5.86 21.96
N GLU A 169 6.47 -6.03 21.61
CA GLU A 169 7.13 -5.26 20.58
C GLU A 169 8.26 -6.03 19.90
N ILE A 170 8.61 -5.61 18.68
CA ILE A 170 9.79 -6.04 17.94
C ILE A 170 10.68 -4.80 17.79
N GLN A 171 11.88 -4.86 18.34
CA GLN A 171 12.85 -3.77 18.30
C GLN A 171 13.72 -3.85 17.05
N PHE A 172 13.94 -2.71 16.41
CA PHE A 172 14.87 -2.49 15.30
C PHE A 172 16.04 -1.61 15.79
N GLU A 173 17.08 -1.52 14.99
CA GLU A 173 18.20 -0.59 15.23
C GLU A 173 17.72 0.86 15.11
N GLU A 174 18.39 1.76 15.80
CA GLU A 174 18.10 3.21 15.77
C GLU A 174 18.20 3.75 14.34
N GLY A 175 17.20 4.50 13.91
CA GLY A 175 17.11 5.08 12.57
C GLY A 175 16.63 4.10 11.49
N SER A 176 16.10 2.95 11.85
CA SER A 176 15.51 1.98 10.90
C SER A 176 14.24 2.49 10.24
N GLY A 177 13.36 3.06 11.02
CA GLY A 177 12.07 3.57 10.57
C GLY A 177 11.18 2.50 9.92
N PRO A 178 10.74 1.43 10.63
CA PRO A 178 9.86 0.41 10.05
C PRO A 178 8.56 1.04 9.58
N ARG A 179 8.20 0.81 8.31
CA ARG A 179 7.09 1.51 7.66
C ARG A 179 5.97 0.58 7.21
N HIS A 180 6.20 -0.19 6.17
CA HIS A 180 5.30 -1.19 5.62
C HIS A 180 5.98 -2.56 5.63
N ALA A 181 5.17 -3.61 5.74
CA ALA A 181 5.69 -4.98 5.79
C ALA A 181 4.74 -5.97 5.11
N VAL A 182 5.33 -7.10 4.68
CA VAL A 182 4.61 -8.26 4.12
C VAL A 182 5.18 -9.54 4.71
N PHE A 183 4.35 -10.57 4.86
CA PHE A 183 4.76 -11.88 5.34
C PHE A 183 5.36 -12.77 4.26
N SER A 184 6.21 -13.73 4.67
CA SER A 184 6.46 -14.96 3.91
C SER A 184 5.16 -15.79 3.83
N ASP A 185 5.05 -16.69 2.84
CA ASP A 185 3.80 -17.46 2.63
C ASP A 185 3.45 -18.37 3.82
N ASP A 186 4.46 -18.83 4.56
CA ASP A 186 4.30 -19.63 5.79
C ASP A 186 4.18 -18.77 7.07
N GLU A 187 4.16 -17.45 6.94
CA GLU A 187 4.13 -16.47 8.04
C GLU A 187 5.23 -16.60 9.09
N LYS A 188 6.33 -17.31 8.79
CA LYS A 188 7.47 -17.41 9.70
C LYS A 188 8.31 -16.16 9.72
N TYR A 189 8.37 -15.45 8.60
CA TYR A 189 9.14 -14.22 8.43
C TYR A 189 8.25 -13.06 8.06
N LEU A 190 8.61 -11.87 8.57
CA LEU A 190 8.04 -10.61 8.17
C LEU A 190 9.14 -9.78 7.49
N TYR A 191 8.90 -9.38 6.26
CA TYR A 191 9.79 -8.51 5.49
C TYR A 191 9.34 -7.06 5.65
N VAL A 192 10.22 -6.21 6.19
CA VAL A 192 9.87 -4.85 6.61
C VAL A 192 10.71 -3.83 5.85
N ALA A 193 10.04 -2.91 5.18
CA ALA A 193 10.67 -1.76 4.53
C ALA A 193 10.98 -0.67 5.56
N GLY A 194 12.27 -0.32 5.70
CA GLY A 194 12.74 0.73 6.59
C GLY A 194 12.83 2.07 5.86
N GLU A 195 11.93 3.02 6.17
CA GLU A 195 11.88 4.32 5.52
C GLU A 195 13.12 5.16 5.83
N LEU A 196 13.59 5.14 7.09
CA LEU A 196 14.68 5.98 7.57
C LEU A 196 16.07 5.36 7.35
N SER A 197 16.15 4.13 6.83
CA SER A 197 17.40 3.42 6.58
C SER A 197 17.62 3.09 5.10
N ASN A 198 16.58 2.98 4.27
CA ASN A 198 16.57 2.35 2.96
C ASN A 198 17.08 0.90 3.00
N LEU A 199 16.72 0.18 4.07
CA LEU A 199 17.00 -1.23 4.23
C LEU A 199 15.70 -2.04 4.16
N LEU A 200 15.79 -3.27 3.66
CA LEU A 200 14.83 -4.31 3.92
C LEU A 200 15.30 -5.08 5.16
N TYR A 201 14.43 -5.26 6.12
CA TYR A 201 14.67 -6.08 7.32
C TYR A 201 13.90 -7.40 7.23
N VAL A 202 14.50 -8.46 7.72
CA VAL A 202 13.85 -9.76 7.91
C VAL A 202 13.65 -10.01 9.40
N VAL A 203 12.41 -10.17 9.80
CA VAL A 203 12.04 -10.47 11.18
C VAL A 203 11.64 -11.92 11.29
N ASP A 204 12.24 -12.66 12.24
CA ASP A 204 11.77 -13.97 12.66
C ASP A 204 10.57 -13.78 13.60
N MET A 205 9.39 -14.23 13.18
CA MET A 205 8.14 -14.02 13.91
C MET A 205 7.99 -14.90 15.15
N HIS A 206 8.73 -15.99 15.24
CA HIS A 206 8.76 -16.82 16.46
C HIS A 206 9.66 -16.18 17.52
N ALA A 207 10.85 -15.78 17.13
CA ALA A 207 11.81 -15.11 18.01
C ALA A 207 11.45 -13.63 18.28
N LYS A 208 10.59 -13.01 17.45
CA LYS A 208 10.24 -11.58 17.46
C LYS A 208 11.49 -10.69 17.38
N LYS A 209 12.38 -11.01 16.46
CA LYS A 209 13.68 -10.33 16.30
C LYS A 209 14.01 -10.11 14.84
N VAL A 210 14.65 -8.98 14.56
CA VAL A 210 15.34 -8.76 13.29
C VAL A 210 16.53 -9.73 13.22
N ILE A 211 16.61 -10.50 12.15
CA ILE A 211 17.64 -11.52 11.95
C ILE A 211 18.52 -11.27 10.73
N ASN A 212 18.08 -10.40 9.82
CA ASN A 212 18.82 -10.04 8.62
C ASN A 212 18.39 -8.65 8.14
N SER A 213 19.26 -7.99 7.37
CA SER A 213 18.92 -6.75 6.65
C SER A 213 19.70 -6.67 5.35
N VAL A 214 19.11 -6.04 4.33
CA VAL A 214 19.70 -5.89 2.98
C VAL A 214 19.50 -4.45 2.49
N GLU A 215 20.54 -3.86 1.91
CA GLU A 215 20.46 -2.54 1.29
C GLU A 215 19.58 -2.57 0.04
N LEU A 216 18.61 -1.65 -0.02
CA LEU A 216 17.69 -1.52 -1.14
C LEU A 216 18.32 -0.81 -2.34
N LEU A 217 19.29 0.08 -2.13
CA LEU A 217 19.86 0.92 -3.16
C LEU A 217 21.26 0.46 -3.59
N GLU A 218 21.62 0.78 -4.82
CA GLU A 218 22.98 0.61 -5.33
C GLU A 218 23.86 1.79 -4.92
N ASN A 219 25.16 1.55 -4.90
CA ASN A 219 26.15 2.60 -4.70
C ASN A 219 26.04 3.67 -5.80
N GLY A 220 26.13 4.94 -5.40
CA GLY A 220 26.06 6.07 -6.32
C GLY A 220 24.68 6.73 -6.43
N LEU A 221 23.63 6.10 -5.89
CA LEU A 221 22.32 6.75 -5.74
C LEU A 221 22.32 7.73 -4.55
N SER A 222 21.35 8.65 -4.55
CA SER A 222 21.16 9.60 -3.44
C SER A 222 21.02 8.87 -2.10
N HIS A 223 21.68 9.38 -1.06
CA HIS A 223 21.63 8.84 0.30
C HIS A 223 20.39 9.30 1.10
N VAL A 224 19.48 10.04 0.48
CA VAL A 224 18.21 10.42 1.15
C VAL A 224 17.42 9.17 1.50
N LYS A 225 16.96 9.09 2.73
CA LYS A 225 16.18 7.96 3.26
C LYS A 225 14.72 8.18 2.96
N ASP A 226 14.12 7.31 2.17
CA ASP A 226 12.77 7.57 1.66
C ASP A 226 12.06 6.32 1.09
N THR A 227 12.31 5.13 1.65
CA THR A 227 11.62 3.90 1.25
C THR A 227 10.13 3.99 1.54
N ALA A 228 9.30 3.45 0.64
CA ALA A 228 7.84 3.61 0.73
C ALA A 228 7.08 2.28 0.77
N ALA A 229 6.65 1.77 -0.38
CA ALA A 229 5.79 0.59 -0.46
C ALA A 229 6.60 -0.70 -0.61
N ILE A 230 6.07 -1.79 -0.11
CA ILE A 230 6.58 -3.15 -0.32
C ILE A 230 5.45 -4.05 -0.76
N ARG A 231 5.69 -4.91 -1.76
CA ARG A 231 4.77 -5.94 -2.24
C ARG A 231 5.53 -7.24 -2.48
N LYS A 232 4.83 -8.38 -2.33
CA LYS A 232 5.38 -9.71 -2.57
C LYS A 232 4.61 -10.39 -3.71
N ASN A 233 5.34 -11.05 -4.62
CA ASN A 233 4.79 -11.95 -5.62
C ASN A 233 5.67 -13.19 -5.74
N GLY A 234 5.14 -14.36 -5.36
CA GLY A 234 5.94 -15.59 -5.26
C GLY A 234 7.14 -15.40 -4.34
N ASP A 235 8.32 -15.78 -4.82
CA ASP A 235 9.59 -15.66 -4.09
C ASP A 235 10.28 -14.29 -4.30
N TYR A 236 9.52 -13.26 -4.70
CA TYR A 236 10.08 -11.95 -4.97
C TYR A 236 9.39 -10.85 -4.17
N LEU A 237 10.20 -9.90 -3.71
CA LEU A 237 9.76 -8.65 -3.12
C LEU A 237 10.06 -7.50 -4.06
N TYR A 238 9.15 -6.54 -4.10
CA TYR A 238 9.29 -5.28 -4.81
C TYR A 238 9.15 -4.16 -3.81
N VAL A 239 10.11 -3.23 -3.80
CA VAL A 239 10.18 -2.13 -2.82
C VAL A 239 10.42 -0.82 -3.55
N SER A 240 9.56 0.18 -3.35
CA SER A 240 9.76 1.50 -3.93
C SER A 240 10.56 2.42 -3.02
N THR A 241 11.43 3.25 -3.62
CA THR A 241 12.18 4.30 -2.93
C THR A 241 11.96 5.63 -3.64
N ARG A 242 11.34 6.58 -2.93
CA ARG A 242 10.71 7.76 -3.52
C ARG A 242 11.69 8.77 -4.11
N THR A 243 12.69 9.20 -3.33
CA THR A 243 13.64 10.24 -3.76
C THR A 243 14.58 9.76 -4.87
N GLN A 244 14.83 8.46 -4.94
CA GLN A 244 15.66 7.84 -5.97
C GLN A 244 14.87 7.47 -7.22
N ASP A 245 13.54 7.58 -7.17
CA ASP A 245 12.62 7.25 -8.28
C ASP A 245 12.79 5.80 -8.80
N VAL A 246 13.00 4.85 -7.87
CA VAL A 246 13.30 3.45 -8.22
C VAL A 246 12.36 2.46 -7.55
N ILE A 247 12.30 1.26 -8.16
CA ILE A 247 11.80 0.04 -7.55
C ILE A 247 12.94 -0.95 -7.46
N THR A 248 13.13 -1.52 -6.29
CA THR A 248 14.12 -2.56 -6.01
C THR A 248 13.44 -3.92 -6.01
N VAL A 249 14.01 -4.88 -6.73
CA VAL A 249 13.55 -6.28 -6.74
C VAL A 249 14.50 -7.12 -5.91
N LEU A 250 13.95 -7.94 -5.01
CA LEU A 250 14.70 -8.87 -4.18
C LEU A 250 14.12 -10.27 -4.32
N HIS A 251 14.99 -11.25 -4.45
CA HIS A 251 14.62 -12.66 -4.33
C HIS A 251 14.69 -13.07 -2.85
N VAL A 252 13.69 -13.83 -2.37
CA VAL A 252 13.59 -14.28 -0.99
C VAL A 252 13.42 -15.79 -0.90
N SER A 253 14.17 -16.40 0.01
CA SER A 253 14.04 -17.81 0.40
C SER A 253 14.06 -17.88 1.93
N GLY A 254 12.89 -17.71 2.54
CA GLY A 254 12.77 -17.61 3.99
C GLY A 254 13.52 -16.39 4.54
N LYS A 255 14.59 -16.64 5.34
CA LYS A 255 15.41 -15.57 5.92
C LYS A 255 16.49 -15.00 4.97
N ASP A 256 16.77 -15.73 3.91
CA ASP A 256 17.80 -15.33 2.94
C ASP A 256 17.16 -14.41 1.89
N VAL A 257 17.79 -13.27 1.68
CA VAL A 257 17.31 -12.22 0.79
C VAL A 257 18.46 -11.71 -0.05
N GLU A 258 18.24 -11.65 -1.36
CA GLU A 258 19.20 -11.14 -2.34
C GLU A 258 18.56 -10.03 -3.19
N ARG A 259 19.21 -8.87 -3.26
CA ARG A 259 18.81 -7.82 -4.20
C ARG A 259 19.26 -8.19 -5.60
N ILE A 260 18.33 -8.29 -6.54
CA ILE A 260 18.60 -8.73 -7.92
C ILE A 260 18.47 -7.60 -8.94
N GLN A 261 17.73 -6.53 -8.63
CA GLN A 261 17.57 -5.38 -9.53
C GLN A 261 17.25 -4.11 -8.76
N VAL A 262 17.77 -2.97 -9.25
CA VAL A 262 17.29 -1.61 -8.92
C VAL A 262 17.03 -0.92 -10.24
N THR A 263 15.80 -0.45 -10.46
CA THR A 263 15.41 0.13 -11.76
C THR A 263 14.46 1.31 -11.60
N SER A 264 14.34 2.13 -12.64
CA SER A 264 13.45 3.28 -12.66
C SER A 264 11.98 2.89 -12.47
N CYS A 265 11.23 3.69 -11.70
CA CYS A 265 9.77 3.59 -11.59
C CYS A 265 9.02 4.22 -12.79
N ALA A 266 9.73 4.68 -13.81
CA ALA A 266 9.22 5.41 -14.98
C ALA A 266 8.37 6.65 -14.60
N GLY A 267 8.80 7.37 -13.58
CA GLY A 267 8.18 8.59 -13.08
C GLY A 267 8.99 9.18 -11.94
N LYS A 268 8.33 9.96 -11.06
CA LYS A 268 8.96 10.57 -9.89
C LYS A 268 8.15 10.34 -8.64
N HIS A 269 8.86 9.98 -7.56
CA HIS A 269 8.29 9.76 -6.24
C HIS A 269 7.27 8.60 -6.21
N PRO A 270 7.70 7.34 -6.47
CA PRO A 270 6.85 6.15 -6.45
C PRO A 270 6.38 5.85 -5.02
N ARG A 271 5.18 6.38 -4.66
CA ARG A 271 4.69 6.28 -3.29
C ARG A 271 4.00 4.97 -3.00
N ASP A 272 3.30 4.44 -4.00
CA ASP A 272 2.60 3.16 -3.92
C ASP A 272 2.56 2.47 -5.29
N PHE A 273 2.37 1.17 -5.29
CA PHE A 273 2.20 0.37 -6.51
C PHE A 273 1.43 -0.91 -6.21
N VAL A 274 0.90 -1.52 -7.25
CA VAL A 274 0.27 -2.84 -7.20
C VAL A 274 0.91 -3.77 -8.22
N ILE A 275 0.77 -5.07 -8.00
CA ILE A 275 1.17 -6.11 -8.95
C ILE A 275 -0.12 -6.72 -9.50
N VAL A 276 -0.27 -6.71 -10.82
CA VAL A 276 -1.42 -7.27 -11.53
C VAL A 276 -0.91 -8.15 -12.64
N ASP A 277 -1.21 -9.44 -12.58
CA ASP A 277 -0.62 -10.44 -13.46
C ASP A 277 0.92 -10.34 -13.43
N ASP A 278 1.57 -10.06 -14.57
CA ASP A 278 3.01 -9.86 -14.69
C ASP A 278 3.41 -8.38 -14.80
N ASP A 279 2.55 -7.44 -14.35
CA ASP A 279 2.82 -6.02 -14.41
C ASP A 279 2.87 -5.36 -13.02
N ILE A 280 3.76 -4.39 -12.89
CA ILE A 280 3.78 -3.46 -11.77
C ILE A 280 3.16 -2.14 -12.23
N ILE A 281 2.09 -1.72 -11.57
CA ILE A 281 1.42 -0.45 -11.86
C ILE A 281 1.75 0.53 -10.74
N VAL A 282 2.49 1.59 -11.06
CA VAL A 282 3.12 2.49 -10.10
C VAL A 282 2.44 3.85 -10.07
N ALA A 283 2.10 4.32 -8.86
CA ALA A 283 1.64 5.68 -8.62
C ALA A 283 2.84 6.60 -8.32
N ASN A 284 3.18 7.44 -9.29
CA ASN A 284 4.31 8.38 -9.28
C ASN A 284 3.81 9.79 -8.96
N ARG A 285 3.87 10.17 -7.69
CA ARG A 285 3.23 11.38 -7.19
C ARG A 285 3.73 12.68 -7.86
N PHE A 286 5.06 12.87 -7.94
CA PHE A 286 5.63 14.14 -8.39
C PHE A 286 5.70 14.31 -9.91
N SER A 287 5.50 13.24 -10.66
CA SER A 287 5.30 13.29 -12.12
C SER A 287 3.83 13.23 -12.52
N ASP A 288 2.89 13.27 -11.55
CA ASP A 288 1.45 13.19 -11.81
C ASP A 288 1.10 12.03 -12.76
N SER A 289 1.69 10.83 -12.54
CA SER A 289 1.57 9.73 -13.50
C SER A 289 1.34 8.38 -12.84
N ILE A 290 0.63 7.52 -13.58
CA ILE A 290 0.57 6.07 -13.33
C ILE A 290 1.29 5.39 -14.49
N SER A 291 2.26 4.53 -14.20
CA SER A 291 3.08 3.83 -15.18
C SER A 291 2.93 2.32 -15.06
N VAL A 292 2.90 1.61 -16.19
CA VAL A 292 2.91 0.14 -16.27
C VAL A 292 4.30 -0.35 -16.63
N LEU A 293 4.86 -1.16 -15.76
CA LEU A 293 6.17 -1.79 -15.87
C LEU A 293 5.98 -3.30 -15.95
N PRO A 294 6.09 -3.94 -17.13
CA PRO A 294 6.03 -5.38 -17.23
C PRO A 294 7.16 -6.06 -16.47
N THR A 295 6.93 -7.30 -16.03
CA THR A 295 7.99 -8.14 -15.46
C THR A 295 8.22 -9.37 -16.32
N GLU A 296 9.48 -9.75 -16.49
CA GLU A 296 9.88 -11.01 -17.12
C GLU A 296 10.82 -11.76 -16.17
N HIS A 297 10.42 -12.97 -15.73
CA HIS A 297 11.18 -13.74 -14.72
C HIS A 297 11.48 -12.90 -13.45
N ALA A 298 10.49 -12.12 -13.00
CA ALA A 298 10.54 -11.16 -11.89
C ALA A 298 11.34 -9.86 -12.15
N TYR A 299 12.13 -9.77 -13.22
CA TYR A 299 12.83 -8.55 -13.59
C TYR A 299 11.90 -7.54 -14.24
N ILE A 300 11.91 -6.32 -13.71
CA ILE A 300 11.13 -5.20 -14.25
C ILE A 300 11.72 -4.74 -15.56
N GLN A 301 10.86 -4.58 -16.57
CA GLN A 301 11.16 -4.08 -17.90
C GLN A 301 10.82 -2.58 -18.02
N ASP A 302 11.19 -1.97 -19.15
CA ASP A 302 10.84 -0.58 -19.46
C ASP A 302 9.31 -0.37 -19.47
N ALA A 303 8.88 0.83 -19.11
CA ALA A 303 7.48 1.17 -19.08
C ALA A 303 6.84 1.10 -20.48
N VAL A 304 5.67 0.46 -20.55
CA VAL A 304 4.91 0.26 -21.81
C VAL A 304 3.67 1.13 -21.92
N SER A 305 3.21 1.69 -20.82
CA SER A 305 2.04 2.58 -20.76
C SER A 305 2.18 3.57 -19.61
N THR A 306 1.78 4.80 -19.86
CA THR A 306 1.73 5.86 -18.82
C THR A 306 0.53 6.74 -19.08
N VAL A 307 -0.18 7.12 -18.01
CA VAL A 307 -1.29 8.07 -18.04
C VAL A 307 -1.11 9.13 -16.97
N THR A 308 -1.77 10.27 -17.12
CA THR A 308 -1.73 11.34 -16.13
C THR A 308 -2.83 11.15 -15.10
N ILE A 309 -2.43 11.04 -13.82
CA ILE A 309 -3.30 11.14 -12.64
C ILE A 309 -2.55 11.97 -11.61
N PRO A 310 -3.06 13.16 -11.24
CA PRO A 310 -2.32 14.08 -10.39
C PRO A 310 -2.25 13.60 -8.94
N GLU A 311 -1.09 13.86 -8.30
CA GLU A 311 -0.87 13.64 -6.86
C GLU A 311 -1.16 12.22 -6.37
N GLY A 312 -1.05 11.18 -7.22
CA GLY A 312 -1.35 9.79 -6.88
C GLY A 312 -0.42 9.24 -5.77
N VAL A 313 -1.01 8.69 -4.69
CA VAL A 313 -0.27 8.22 -3.50
C VAL A 313 -0.70 6.86 -2.97
N SER A 314 -1.79 6.33 -3.47
CA SER A 314 -2.30 4.99 -3.16
C SER A 314 -3.00 4.43 -4.40
N ILE A 315 -2.88 3.13 -4.63
CA ILE A 315 -3.49 2.47 -5.79
C ILE A 315 -4.05 1.12 -5.37
N ILE A 316 -5.29 0.84 -5.82
CA ILE A 316 -5.94 -0.45 -5.68
C ILE A 316 -6.53 -0.87 -7.03
N MET A 317 -6.60 -2.19 -7.27
CA MET A 317 -7.11 -2.75 -8.52
C MET A 317 -8.20 -3.78 -8.26
N ARG A 318 -9.18 -3.85 -9.16
CA ARG A 318 -10.23 -4.86 -9.15
C ARG A 318 -10.33 -5.51 -10.53
N ARG A 319 -10.36 -6.82 -10.57
CA ARG A 319 -10.66 -7.56 -11.80
C ARG A 319 -12.12 -7.32 -12.18
N ASN A 320 -12.35 -6.97 -13.45
CA ASN A 320 -13.69 -6.82 -13.98
C ASN A 320 -14.30 -8.22 -14.21
N GLU A 321 -15.52 -8.43 -13.73
CA GLU A 321 -16.30 -9.60 -14.09
C GLU A 321 -16.70 -9.46 -15.56
N HIS A 322 -16.54 -10.51 -16.33
CA HIS A 322 -16.99 -10.52 -17.72
C HIS A 322 -18.52 -10.59 -17.72
N GLU A 323 -19.18 -9.60 -18.31
CA GLU A 323 -20.58 -9.66 -18.72
C GLU A 323 -20.81 -10.66 -19.88
#